data_19d6f07e5b9fea48df55ea8185ab61c7
#
_entry.id   19d6f07e5b9fea48df55ea8185ab61c7
#
_cell.length_a   1.000
_cell.length_b   1.000
_cell.length_c   1.000
_cell.angle_alpha   90.00
_cell.angle_beta   90.00
_cell.angle_gamma   90.00
#
_symmetry.space_group_name_H-M   'P 1'
#
loop_
_entity.id
_entity.type
_entity.pdbx_description
1 polymer ?
#
loop_
_entity_poly.entity_id
_entity_poly.type
_entity_poly.pdbx_seq_one_letter_code
_entity_poly.pdbx_strand_id
1 'polypeptide(L)'
;AEPEFLTEAEHVHDETCGPDCGHDHDHGHHHHHGDGHDHSGHDHAGHDHGHHHHGKVAELHDVTVTSVSLRGATLDPKKFFPWIQALTQEQGPNILRLKGIIAFEDDPERYVVQGVHMIVEGDHQRPWRDDEKRESRLVFIGRNLDADELSAEFEACSARQRADA
;
A
#
# COMPACT_ATOMS: atom_id res chain seq x y z
N ALA A 1 -7.77 -9.44 25.11
CA ALA A 1 -6.84 -8.31 25.05
C ALA A 1 -6.77 -7.93 23.57
N GLU A 2 -7.49 -6.87 23.20
CA GLU A 2 -7.44 -6.32 21.86
C GLU A 2 -6.10 -5.60 21.68
N PRO A 3 -5.43 -5.76 20.54
CA PRO A 3 -4.22 -5.01 20.28
C PRO A 3 -4.59 -3.54 20.04
N GLU A 4 -4.03 -2.65 20.83
CA GLU A 4 -4.20 -1.17 20.78
C GLU A 4 -3.65 -0.53 19.49
N PHE A 5 -3.51 -1.27 18.41
CA PHE A 5 -2.90 -0.81 17.17
C PHE A 5 -3.83 0.01 16.25
N LEU A 6 -5.11 0.16 16.59
CA LEU A 6 -6.10 0.82 15.75
C LEU A 6 -6.67 2.13 16.30
N THR A 7 -6.03 2.73 17.30
CA THR A 7 -6.38 4.06 17.81
C THR A 7 -5.31 5.10 17.49
N GLU A 8 -4.86 5.17 16.24
CA GLU A 8 -4.32 6.43 15.75
C GLU A 8 -5.50 7.35 15.49
N ALA A 9 -5.76 8.21 16.46
CA ALA A 9 -6.65 9.35 16.27
C ALA A 9 -6.09 10.18 15.11
N GLU A 10 -6.86 10.28 14.02
CA GLU A 10 -6.57 11.26 12.98
C GLU A 10 -6.58 12.64 13.63
N HIS A 11 -5.40 13.25 13.73
CA HIS A 11 -5.26 14.64 14.12
C HIS A 11 -5.80 15.48 12.97
N VAL A 12 -7.06 15.88 13.09
CA VAL A 12 -7.66 16.87 12.19
C VAL A 12 -7.08 18.22 12.59
N HIS A 13 -6.21 18.79 11.76
CA HIS A 13 -5.79 20.17 11.88
C HIS A 13 -6.98 21.06 11.48
N ASP A 14 -7.67 21.61 12.46
CA ASP A 14 -8.61 22.68 12.23
C ASP A 14 -7.89 24.04 12.20
N GLU A 15 -8.52 25.04 11.62
CA GLU A 15 -7.95 26.39 11.42
C GLU A 15 -7.67 27.16 12.72
N THR A 16 -7.78 26.51 13.89
CA THR A 16 -7.57 27.13 15.21
C THR A 16 -6.23 26.74 15.87
N CYS A 17 -5.39 25.93 15.20
CA CYS A 17 -4.04 25.63 15.68
C CYS A 17 -3.16 26.87 15.56
N GLY A 18 -2.95 27.57 16.67
CA GLY A 18 -2.03 28.69 16.78
C GLY A 18 -0.55 28.26 16.66
N PRO A 19 0.38 29.22 16.50
CA PRO A 19 1.80 28.96 16.17
C PRO A 19 2.64 28.32 17.26
N ASP A 20 2.04 27.74 18.30
CA ASP A 20 2.73 27.23 19.49
C ASP A 20 2.58 25.70 19.69
N CYS A 21 2.29 24.96 18.61
CA CYS A 21 2.38 23.50 18.63
C CYS A 21 3.85 23.08 18.50
N GLY A 22 4.54 23.03 19.63
CA GLY A 22 5.95 22.65 19.71
C GLY A 22 6.18 21.20 19.29
N HIS A 23 6.64 21.01 18.07
CA HIS A 23 7.33 19.80 17.65
C HIS A 23 8.83 20.09 17.66
N ASP A 24 9.47 19.78 18.78
CA ASP A 24 10.93 19.81 18.92
C ASP A 24 11.51 18.71 18.01
N HIS A 25 11.89 19.08 16.81
CA HIS A 25 12.82 18.31 16.00
C HIS A 25 14.23 18.84 16.22
N ASP A 26 14.88 18.34 17.29
CA ASP A 26 16.29 18.60 17.55
C ASP A 26 17.16 17.82 16.54
N HIS A 27 17.49 18.47 15.43
CA HIS A 27 18.54 18.04 14.53
C HIS A 27 19.82 18.84 14.84
N GLY A 28 20.53 18.40 15.88
CA GLY A 28 21.83 18.93 16.23
C GLY A 28 22.89 18.64 15.16
N HIS A 29 23.08 19.54 14.22
CA HIS A 29 24.25 19.55 13.35
C HIS A 29 25.35 20.37 14.01
N HIS A 30 26.28 19.69 14.68
CA HIS A 30 27.50 20.29 15.17
C HIS A 30 28.49 20.45 14.00
N HIS A 31 28.60 21.67 13.47
CA HIS A 31 29.72 22.07 12.62
C HIS A 31 30.86 22.58 13.51
N HIS A 32 31.92 21.76 13.69
CA HIS A 32 33.16 22.22 14.23
C HIS A 32 33.93 22.94 13.14
N HIS A 33 34.03 24.25 13.25
CA HIS A 33 35.03 25.04 12.57
C HIS A 33 36.30 25.04 13.44
N GLY A 34 37.33 24.34 12.99
CA GLY A 34 38.66 24.38 13.56
C GLY A 34 39.57 25.21 12.66
N ASP A 35 40.25 26.14 13.30
CA ASP A 35 41.06 27.21 12.75
C ASP A 35 42.25 26.77 11.89
N GLY A 36 42.53 27.56 10.86
CA GLY A 36 43.82 28.13 10.49
C GLY A 36 44.97 27.19 10.12
N HIS A 37 45.22 27.03 8.81
CA HIS A 37 46.61 26.93 8.32
C HIS A 37 46.75 27.65 6.99
N ASP A 38 47.50 28.75 7.06
CA ASP A 38 48.03 29.54 5.96
C ASP A 38 49.16 28.76 5.30
N HIS A 39 49.05 28.38 4.03
CA HIS A 39 50.15 27.92 3.19
C HIS A 39 50.11 28.60 1.84
N SER A 40 50.97 29.60 1.74
CA SER A 40 51.38 30.25 0.51
C SER A 40 52.02 29.28 -0.48
N GLY A 41 51.56 29.33 -1.73
CA GLY A 41 52.35 29.16 -2.92
C GLY A 41 52.68 27.73 -3.34
N HIS A 42 51.95 27.20 -4.30
CA HIS A 42 52.50 26.36 -5.38
C HIS A 42 51.62 26.48 -6.63
N ASP A 43 52.17 27.10 -7.66
CA ASP A 43 51.68 27.06 -9.03
C ASP A 43 51.78 25.62 -9.57
N HIS A 44 50.66 24.98 -9.89
CA HIS A 44 50.62 23.81 -10.75
C HIS A 44 49.61 24.02 -11.86
N ALA A 45 50.20 24.23 -13.04
CA ALA A 45 49.53 24.21 -14.31
C ALA A 45 48.86 22.85 -14.56
N GLY A 46 47.63 22.89 -15.04
CA GLY A 46 47.06 21.90 -15.92
C GLY A 46 46.72 20.53 -15.32
N HIS A 47 45.55 20.41 -14.70
CA HIS A 47 44.86 19.14 -14.69
C HIS A 47 43.42 19.34 -15.21
N ASP A 48 43.27 18.85 -16.42
CA ASP A 48 42.00 18.63 -17.08
C ASP A 48 41.17 17.65 -16.22
N HIS A 49 40.28 18.16 -15.40
CA HIS A 49 39.35 17.36 -14.65
C HIS A 49 38.19 17.00 -15.59
N GLY A 50 38.39 15.83 -16.23
CA GLY A 50 37.32 15.14 -16.92
C GLY A 50 36.05 15.14 -16.06
N HIS A 51 34.99 15.63 -16.64
CA HIS A 51 33.66 15.62 -16.07
C HIS A 51 33.33 14.20 -15.65
N HIS A 52 33.36 13.93 -14.35
CA HIS A 52 32.72 12.77 -13.78
C HIS A 52 31.24 12.92 -14.09
N HIS A 53 30.82 12.22 -15.11
CA HIS A 53 29.44 11.90 -15.29
C HIS A 53 28.99 11.26 -13.97
N HIS A 54 28.24 12.02 -13.16
CA HIS A 54 27.41 11.43 -12.13
C HIS A 54 26.56 10.40 -12.85
N GLY A 55 26.98 9.14 -12.72
CA GLY A 55 26.18 8.03 -13.16
C GLY A 55 24.81 8.26 -12.58
N LYS A 56 23.83 8.37 -13.45
CA LYS A 56 22.43 8.33 -13.06
C LYS A 56 22.36 7.12 -12.13
N VAL A 57 22.15 7.36 -10.83
CA VAL A 57 21.63 6.32 -9.96
C VAL A 57 20.36 5.92 -10.68
N ALA A 58 20.43 4.82 -11.39
CA ALA A 58 19.24 4.22 -11.95
C ALA A 58 18.34 4.05 -10.72
N GLU A 59 17.27 4.84 -10.68
CA GLU A 59 16.18 4.55 -9.79
C GLU A 59 15.78 3.13 -10.14
N LEU A 60 16.25 2.19 -9.34
CA LEU A 60 15.79 0.82 -9.35
C LEU A 60 14.36 0.84 -8.75
N HIS A 61 13.47 1.58 -9.40
CA HIS A 61 12.07 1.24 -9.30
C HIS A 61 11.97 -0.13 -9.94
N ASP A 62 11.70 -1.12 -9.13
CA ASP A 62 11.42 -2.47 -9.62
C ASP A 62 10.18 -2.33 -10.51
N VAL A 63 10.40 -2.01 -11.79
CA VAL A 63 9.36 -1.82 -12.82
C VAL A 63 8.46 -3.04 -13.01
N THR A 64 8.76 -4.12 -12.30
CA THR A 64 7.96 -5.34 -12.34
C THR A 64 6.83 -5.35 -11.31
N VAL A 65 6.87 -4.49 -10.30
CA VAL A 65 5.82 -4.41 -9.28
C VAL A 65 4.70 -3.51 -9.77
N THR A 66 3.50 -4.08 -9.83
CA THR A 66 2.27 -3.40 -10.27
C THR A 66 1.19 -3.48 -9.21
N SER A 67 0.17 -2.65 -9.35
CA SER A 67 -1.02 -2.67 -8.52
C SER A 67 -2.25 -2.92 -9.38
N VAL A 68 -3.08 -3.89 -8.98
CA VAL A 68 -4.36 -4.19 -9.62
C VAL A 68 -5.47 -3.94 -8.61
N SER A 69 -6.41 -3.09 -8.98
CA SER A 69 -7.56 -2.75 -8.14
C SER A 69 -8.84 -3.30 -8.76
N LEU A 70 -9.51 -4.18 -8.03
CA LEU A 70 -10.76 -4.82 -8.43
C LEU A 70 -11.93 -4.21 -7.68
N ARG A 71 -13.05 -4.05 -8.38
CA ARG A 71 -14.31 -3.61 -7.80
C ARG A 71 -15.44 -4.47 -8.32
N GLY A 72 -16.35 -4.83 -7.45
CA GLY A 72 -17.50 -5.65 -7.79
C GLY A 72 -18.65 -5.41 -6.83
N ALA A 73 -19.79 -5.97 -7.18
CA ALA A 73 -20.96 -5.98 -6.33
C ALA A 73 -20.76 -6.93 -5.13
N THR A 74 -21.84 -7.48 -4.63
CA THR A 74 -21.84 -8.50 -3.58
C THR A 74 -21.30 -9.82 -4.13
N LEU A 75 -20.46 -10.48 -3.38
CA LEU A 75 -19.84 -11.76 -3.75
C LEU A 75 -20.48 -12.95 -3.02
N ASP A 76 -20.38 -14.11 -3.64
CA ASP A 76 -20.74 -15.39 -3.04
C ASP A 76 -19.51 -15.94 -2.28
N PRO A 77 -19.61 -16.12 -0.95
CA PRO A 77 -18.48 -16.62 -0.17
C PRO A 77 -18.01 -18.01 -0.60
N LYS A 78 -18.93 -18.85 -1.13
CA LYS A 78 -18.61 -20.21 -1.62
C LYS A 78 -17.76 -20.19 -2.89
N LYS A 79 -17.74 -19.07 -3.62
CA LYS A 79 -16.88 -18.87 -4.79
C LYS A 79 -15.62 -18.10 -4.42
N PHE A 80 -15.75 -17.07 -3.60
CA PHE A 80 -14.64 -16.20 -3.22
C PHE A 80 -13.54 -16.92 -2.45
N PHE A 81 -13.88 -17.67 -1.40
CA PHE A 81 -12.86 -18.32 -0.58
C PHE A 81 -12.05 -19.38 -1.33
N PRO A 82 -12.63 -20.28 -2.12
CA PRO A 82 -11.83 -21.18 -2.94
C PRO A 82 -10.95 -20.47 -3.97
N TRP A 83 -11.48 -19.40 -4.58
CA TRP A 83 -10.73 -18.61 -5.55
C TRP A 83 -9.50 -17.95 -4.92
N ILE A 84 -9.68 -17.19 -3.83
CA ILE A 84 -8.56 -16.48 -3.20
C ILE A 84 -7.50 -17.45 -2.65
N GLN A 85 -7.92 -18.63 -2.19
CA GLN A 85 -7.02 -19.68 -1.75
C GLN A 85 -6.22 -20.26 -2.91
N ALA A 86 -6.86 -20.60 -4.01
CA ALA A 86 -6.19 -21.11 -5.21
C ALA A 86 -5.20 -20.07 -5.77
N LEU A 87 -5.64 -18.81 -5.92
CA LEU A 87 -4.82 -17.71 -6.41
C LEU A 87 -3.56 -17.53 -5.56
N THR A 88 -3.69 -17.57 -4.25
CA THR A 88 -2.53 -17.40 -3.34
C THR A 88 -1.60 -18.62 -3.32
N GLN A 89 -2.09 -19.80 -3.61
CA GLN A 89 -1.26 -20.99 -3.78
C GLN A 89 -0.49 -20.98 -5.11
N GLU A 90 -1.14 -20.55 -6.18
CA GLU A 90 -0.57 -20.54 -7.53
C GLU A 90 0.33 -19.35 -7.79
N GLN A 91 -0.11 -18.16 -7.38
CA GLN A 91 0.57 -16.89 -7.65
C GLN A 91 1.15 -16.23 -6.39
N GLY A 92 1.11 -16.89 -5.25
CA GLY A 92 1.58 -16.34 -3.97
C GLY A 92 2.97 -15.72 -4.00
N PRO A 93 3.97 -16.30 -4.69
CA PRO A 93 5.30 -15.68 -4.83
C PRO A 93 5.26 -14.34 -5.59
N ASN A 94 4.27 -14.13 -6.44
CA ASN A 94 4.07 -12.90 -7.20
C ASN A 94 3.22 -11.87 -6.47
N ILE A 95 2.32 -12.32 -5.59
CA ILE A 95 1.46 -11.44 -4.79
C ILE A 95 2.22 -11.00 -3.54
N LEU A 96 2.75 -9.79 -3.55
CA LEU A 96 3.47 -9.23 -2.42
C LEU A 96 2.53 -8.80 -1.30
N ARG A 97 1.39 -8.24 -1.66
CA ARG A 97 0.36 -7.78 -0.72
C ARG A 97 -1.01 -7.80 -1.36
N LEU A 98 -2.01 -8.13 -0.58
CA LEU A 98 -3.41 -7.89 -0.92
C LEU A 98 -4.14 -7.25 0.26
N LYS A 99 -5.12 -6.43 -0.05
CA LYS A 99 -6.00 -5.83 0.94
C LYS A 99 -7.34 -5.51 0.32
N GLY A 100 -8.42 -5.75 1.05
CA GLY A 100 -9.75 -5.44 0.55
C GLY A 100 -10.85 -5.47 1.59
N ILE A 101 -12.01 -5.02 1.13
CA ILE A 101 -13.27 -5.10 1.85
C ILE A 101 -14.24 -5.82 0.92
N ILE A 102 -14.83 -6.88 1.42
CA ILE A 102 -15.74 -7.73 0.66
C ILE A 102 -17.15 -7.59 1.24
N ALA A 103 -18.11 -7.39 0.35
CA ALA A 103 -19.52 -7.47 0.64
C ALA A 103 -20.00 -8.88 0.26
N PHE A 104 -20.29 -9.72 1.23
CA PHE A 104 -20.84 -11.04 0.96
C PHE A 104 -22.36 -11.02 0.88
N GLU A 105 -22.92 -11.93 0.07
CA GLU A 105 -24.34 -12.17 0.02
C GLU A 105 -24.85 -12.69 1.38
N ASP A 106 -25.99 -12.18 1.81
CA ASP A 106 -26.63 -12.54 3.08
C ASP A 106 -25.81 -12.23 4.36
N ASP A 107 -24.70 -11.48 4.25
CA ASP A 107 -23.89 -11.06 5.38
C ASP A 107 -24.06 -9.55 5.63
N PRO A 108 -24.58 -9.13 6.78
CA PRO A 108 -24.75 -7.71 7.09
C PRO A 108 -23.46 -6.99 7.41
N GLU A 109 -22.36 -7.71 7.63
CA GLU A 109 -21.07 -7.15 8.03
C GLU A 109 -20.11 -7.01 6.87
N ARG A 110 -19.16 -6.11 7.04
CA ARG A 110 -18.03 -5.95 6.13
C ARG A 110 -16.99 -7.01 6.45
N TYR A 111 -16.58 -7.76 5.45
CA TYR A 111 -15.48 -8.69 5.57
C TYR A 111 -14.20 -8.03 5.08
N VAL A 112 -13.23 -7.85 5.97
CA VAL A 112 -11.92 -7.31 5.64
C VAL A 112 -10.97 -8.46 5.37
N VAL A 113 -10.31 -8.43 4.21
CA VAL A 113 -9.30 -9.41 3.83
C VAL A 113 -7.95 -8.70 3.64
N GLN A 114 -6.90 -9.33 4.10
CA GLN A 114 -5.53 -8.87 3.91
C GLN A 114 -4.58 -10.06 3.74
N GLY A 115 -3.50 -9.83 3.04
CA GLY A 115 -2.50 -10.86 2.85
C GLY A 115 -1.14 -10.30 2.51
N VAL A 116 -0.13 -11.07 2.88
CA VAL A 116 1.27 -10.84 2.55
C VAL A 116 1.83 -12.14 2.02
N HIS A 117 2.28 -12.13 0.76
CA HIS A 117 2.70 -13.33 0.04
C HIS A 117 1.58 -14.40 0.01
N MET A 118 1.85 -15.58 0.54
CA MET A 118 0.92 -16.71 0.51
C MET A 118 -0.04 -16.77 1.72
N ILE A 119 0.12 -15.87 2.69
CA ILE A 119 -0.70 -15.84 3.90
C ILE A 119 -1.81 -14.84 3.71
N VAL A 120 -3.05 -15.31 3.68
CA VAL A 120 -4.25 -14.49 3.60
C VAL A 120 -5.10 -14.72 4.82
N GLU A 121 -5.48 -13.63 5.44
CA GLU A 121 -6.34 -13.58 6.62
C GLU A 121 -7.54 -12.70 6.34
N GLY A 122 -8.65 -12.97 7.00
CA GLY A 122 -9.83 -12.14 6.89
C GLY A 122 -10.72 -12.29 8.11
N ASP A 123 -11.47 -11.23 8.39
CA ASP A 123 -12.38 -11.18 9.52
C ASP A 123 -13.51 -10.18 9.27
N HIS A 124 -14.62 -10.37 10.00
CA HIS A 124 -15.71 -9.41 10.07
C HIS A 124 -15.27 -8.18 10.85
N GLN A 125 -15.65 -7.01 10.36
CA GLN A 125 -15.25 -5.76 11.01
C GLN A 125 -16.43 -5.09 11.73
N ARG A 126 -17.43 -4.70 10.96
CA ARG A 126 -18.63 -4.00 11.42
C ARG A 126 -19.74 -4.15 10.40
N PRO A 127 -21.00 -3.93 10.80
CA PRO A 127 -22.09 -3.84 9.84
C PRO A 127 -21.89 -2.71 8.81
N TRP A 128 -22.40 -2.93 7.61
CA TRP A 128 -22.52 -1.87 6.61
C TRP A 128 -23.46 -0.78 7.14
N ARG A 129 -23.12 0.47 6.91
CA ARG A 129 -23.97 1.60 7.26
C ARG A 129 -25.08 1.75 6.20
N ASP A 130 -26.19 2.35 6.57
CA ASP A 130 -27.32 2.57 5.66
C ASP A 130 -26.97 3.52 4.49
N ASP A 131 -26.04 4.44 4.72
CA ASP A 131 -25.51 5.40 3.74
C ASP A 131 -24.33 4.85 2.92
N GLU A 132 -23.85 3.65 3.24
CA GLU A 132 -22.68 3.03 2.63
C GLU A 132 -23.08 2.07 1.51
N LYS A 133 -22.52 2.29 0.32
CA LYS A 133 -22.73 1.37 -0.78
C LYS A 133 -22.06 0.03 -0.50
N ARG A 134 -22.85 -1.05 -0.50
CA ARG A 134 -22.33 -2.41 -0.37
C ARG A 134 -21.67 -2.82 -1.69
N GLU A 135 -20.36 -2.71 -1.74
CA GLU A 135 -19.52 -3.14 -2.88
C GLU A 135 -18.22 -3.77 -2.39
N SER A 136 -17.76 -4.74 -3.14
CA SER A 136 -16.48 -5.39 -2.89
C SER A 136 -15.36 -4.63 -3.57
N ARG A 137 -14.24 -4.46 -2.85
CA ARG A 137 -13.02 -3.82 -3.33
C ARG A 137 -11.83 -4.64 -2.89
N LEU A 138 -10.96 -4.99 -3.82
CA LEU A 138 -9.77 -5.77 -3.55
C LEU A 138 -8.60 -5.20 -4.33
N VAL A 139 -7.48 -4.98 -3.67
CA VAL A 139 -6.26 -4.45 -4.28
C VAL A 139 -5.15 -5.47 -4.09
N PHE A 140 -4.50 -5.81 -5.20
CA PHE A 140 -3.29 -6.61 -5.24
C PHE A 140 -2.09 -5.71 -5.53
N ILE A 141 -0.98 -5.97 -4.88
CA ILE A 141 0.33 -5.41 -5.20
C ILE A 141 1.25 -6.59 -5.44
N GLY A 142 1.88 -6.65 -6.59
CA GLY A 142 2.71 -7.80 -6.93
C GLY A 142 3.42 -7.65 -8.27
N ARG A 143 4.03 -8.75 -8.69
CA ARG A 143 4.76 -8.87 -9.95
C ARG A 143 4.02 -9.75 -10.92
N ASN A 144 4.09 -9.41 -12.19
CA ASN A 144 3.48 -10.22 -13.28
C ASN A 144 1.99 -10.52 -13.05
N LEU A 145 1.26 -9.59 -12.44
CA LEU A 145 -0.17 -9.73 -12.22
C LEU A 145 -0.92 -9.44 -13.52
N ASP A 146 -1.75 -10.38 -13.97
CA ASP A 146 -2.66 -10.19 -15.09
C ASP A 146 -3.96 -9.54 -14.59
N ALA A 147 -4.15 -8.26 -14.92
CA ALA A 147 -5.30 -7.49 -14.44
C ALA A 147 -6.63 -7.97 -15.06
N ASP A 148 -6.59 -8.43 -16.31
CA ASP A 148 -7.80 -8.89 -17.01
C ASP A 148 -8.24 -10.25 -16.47
N GLU A 149 -7.29 -11.17 -16.23
CA GLU A 149 -7.55 -12.46 -15.60
C GLU A 149 -8.11 -12.30 -14.20
N LEU A 150 -7.44 -11.51 -13.35
CA LEU A 150 -7.88 -11.22 -11.98
C LEU A 150 -9.28 -10.60 -11.94
N SER A 151 -9.57 -9.69 -12.89
CA SER A 151 -10.89 -9.06 -12.99
C SER A 151 -11.97 -10.05 -13.36
N ALA A 152 -11.72 -10.89 -14.36
CA ALA A 152 -12.67 -11.90 -14.83
C ALA A 152 -12.98 -12.94 -13.73
N GLU A 153 -11.95 -13.41 -13.02
CA GLU A 153 -12.10 -14.37 -11.93
C GLU A 153 -12.85 -13.77 -10.73
N PHE A 154 -12.53 -12.51 -10.39
CA PHE A 154 -13.22 -11.79 -9.33
C PHE A 154 -14.70 -11.58 -9.66
N GLU A 155 -15.03 -11.22 -10.90
CA GLU A 155 -16.40 -11.09 -11.38
C GLU A 155 -17.14 -12.42 -11.34
N ALA A 156 -16.48 -13.53 -11.64
CA ALA A 156 -17.07 -14.86 -11.54
C ALA A 156 -17.46 -15.24 -10.10
N CYS A 157 -16.85 -14.61 -9.09
CA CYS A 157 -17.23 -14.75 -7.68
C CYS A 157 -18.50 -13.99 -7.31
N SER A 158 -19.07 -13.20 -8.19
CA SER A 158 -20.28 -12.43 -7.92
C SER A 158 -21.43 -13.34 -7.47
N ALA A 159 -22.19 -12.86 -6.49
CA ALA A 159 -23.43 -13.45 -6.10
C ALA A 159 -24.43 -13.37 -7.28
N ARG A 160 -25.22 -14.40 -7.47
CA ARG A 160 -26.30 -14.32 -8.48
C ARG A 160 -27.28 -13.26 -8.01
N GLN A 161 -27.54 -12.25 -8.84
CA GLN A 161 -28.70 -11.40 -8.61
C GLN A 161 -29.93 -12.33 -8.59
N ARG A 162 -30.59 -12.42 -7.44
CA ARG A 162 -31.91 -13.02 -7.40
C ARG A 162 -32.78 -12.15 -8.29
N ALA A 163 -33.21 -12.68 -9.44
CA ALA A 163 -34.26 -12.04 -10.20
C ALA A 163 -35.46 -11.95 -9.26
N ASP A 164 -35.84 -10.72 -8.95
CA ASP A 164 -37.04 -10.45 -8.19
C ASP A 164 -38.22 -11.12 -8.93
N ALA A 165 -38.83 -12.10 -8.26
CA ALA A 165 -40.01 -12.81 -8.75
C ALA A 165 -41.27 -12.09 -8.31
#